data_4ce08166da2e71ea1fffba5da5df400e
#
_entry.id   4ce08166da2e71ea1fffba5da5df400e
#
_cell.length_a   1.000
_cell.length_b   1.000
_cell.length_c   1.000
_cell.angle_alpha   90.00
_cell.angle_beta   90.00
_cell.angle_gamma   90.00
#
_symmetry.space_group_name_H-M   'P 1'
#
loop_
_entity.id
_entity.type
_entity.pdbx_description
1 polymer ?
#
loop_
_entity_poly.entity_id
_entity_poly.type
_entity_poly.pdbx_seq_one_letter_code
_entity_poly.pdbx_strand_id
1 'polypeptide(L)'
;MLDGTASLPTETLRHIRRLEIRTRKMVNDLFAGRYLSTFKGRGMTFTEVREYQPGDEVRTIDWNVTARMNAPYVKRFAEERELTIILAVDNSASLKFGTVGKSKHALAAELGSLLAFAALRNSDKVGLLLFGSAVDRYVPPRKNRLHALRILRDMLVLKPGAGGTDLGGALAFLNRVQRKKAVVFVFSDFLAENYEKQLGVTQRRHDTVAFVLEDPRERELPPSGWLRLEDLETGEQMTIDTGNPAMLTRHAVLTAKRRERRDAVFKKLGMDVIRLETGQPYIRPLMAFFEARARRFR
;
A
#
# COMPACT_ATOMS: atom_id res chain seq x y z
N MET A 1 -29.02 -1.13 -2.65
CA MET A 1 -29.36 -1.47 -4.04
C MET A 1 -28.72 -0.45 -4.95
N LEU A 2 -27.59 -0.76 -5.57
CA LEU A 2 -27.06 -0.08 -6.75
C LEU A 2 -26.31 -1.17 -7.53
N ASP A 3 -27.06 -1.98 -8.25
CA ASP A 3 -26.57 -2.82 -9.32
C ASP A 3 -26.33 -1.95 -10.55
N GLY A 4 -25.12 -1.45 -10.67
CA GLY A 4 -24.58 -0.81 -11.87
C GLY A 4 -23.68 -1.78 -12.61
N THR A 5 -24.22 -2.81 -13.25
CA THR A 5 -23.49 -3.61 -14.26
C THR A 5 -23.42 -2.83 -15.58
N ALA A 6 -22.81 -1.63 -15.53
CA ALA A 6 -22.33 -1.02 -16.76
C ALA A 6 -21.18 -1.91 -17.27
N SER A 7 -21.34 -2.51 -18.45
CA SER A 7 -20.29 -3.27 -19.10
C SER A 7 -19.07 -2.38 -19.28
N LEU A 8 -17.95 -2.79 -18.67
CA LEU A 8 -16.70 -2.04 -18.78
C LEU A 8 -16.29 -1.90 -20.24
N PRO A 9 -15.73 -0.74 -20.65
CA PRO A 9 -15.16 -0.59 -21.97
C PRO A 9 -14.20 -1.75 -22.28
N THR A 10 -14.28 -2.30 -23.46
CA THR A 10 -13.45 -3.44 -23.90
C THR A 10 -11.95 -3.16 -23.71
N GLU A 11 -11.54 -1.92 -23.83
CA GLU A 11 -10.17 -1.47 -23.62
C GLU A 11 -9.74 -1.61 -22.15
N THR A 12 -10.60 -1.24 -21.21
CA THR A 12 -10.35 -1.41 -19.76
C THR A 12 -10.21 -2.90 -19.41
N LEU A 13 -11.07 -3.75 -19.96
CA LEU A 13 -10.98 -5.20 -19.74
C LEU A 13 -9.66 -5.77 -20.28
N ARG A 14 -9.23 -5.31 -21.46
CA ARG A 14 -7.92 -5.70 -22.04
C ARG A 14 -6.77 -5.21 -21.18
N HIS A 15 -6.87 -4.00 -20.62
CA HIS A 15 -5.85 -3.46 -19.72
C HIS A 15 -5.74 -4.27 -18.42
N ILE A 16 -6.86 -4.57 -17.77
CA ILE A 16 -6.92 -5.44 -16.58
C ILE A 16 -6.28 -6.80 -16.87
N ARG A 17 -6.63 -7.42 -18.00
CA ARG A 17 -6.08 -8.73 -18.37
C ARG A 17 -4.58 -8.70 -18.66
N ARG A 18 -4.09 -7.65 -19.31
CA ARG A 18 -2.63 -7.45 -19.53
C ARG A 18 -1.89 -7.28 -18.20
N LEU A 19 -2.43 -6.47 -17.28
CA LEU A 19 -1.87 -6.31 -15.95
C LEU A 19 -1.88 -7.62 -15.17
N GLU A 20 -2.97 -8.37 -15.19
CA GLU A 20 -3.04 -9.68 -14.55
C GLU A 20 -1.94 -10.63 -15.05
N ILE A 21 -1.82 -10.78 -16.37
CA ILE A 21 -0.84 -11.70 -16.98
C ILE A 21 0.59 -11.28 -16.62
N ARG A 22 0.91 -9.99 -16.79
CA ARG A 22 2.23 -9.44 -16.50
C ARG A 22 2.59 -9.61 -15.02
N THR A 23 1.65 -9.27 -14.14
CA THR A 23 1.84 -9.33 -12.70
C THR A 23 2.01 -10.77 -12.22
N ARG A 24 1.20 -11.71 -12.71
CA ARG A 24 1.33 -13.14 -12.35
C ARG A 24 2.69 -13.69 -12.75
N LYS A 25 3.21 -13.34 -13.94
CA LYS A 25 4.54 -13.74 -14.36
C LYS A 25 5.59 -13.19 -13.39
N MET A 26 5.53 -11.90 -13.08
CA MET A 26 6.47 -11.26 -12.14
C MET A 26 6.40 -11.85 -10.73
N VAL A 27 5.20 -12.14 -10.24
CA VAL A 27 5.02 -12.80 -8.92
C VAL A 27 5.64 -14.19 -8.93
N ASN A 28 5.47 -14.94 -10.02
CA ASN A 28 6.04 -16.27 -10.15
C ASN A 28 7.57 -16.24 -10.16
N ASP A 29 8.14 -15.34 -10.94
CA ASP A 29 9.58 -15.29 -11.20
C ASP A 29 10.37 -14.64 -10.04
N LEU A 30 9.79 -13.64 -9.37
CA LEU A 30 10.52 -12.76 -8.45
C LEU A 30 10.08 -12.83 -6.99
N PHE A 31 8.81 -13.14 -6.70
CA PHE A 31 8.23 -12.94 -5.37
C PHE A 31 7.97 -14.22 -4.56
N ALA A 32 8.06 -15.41 -5.18
CA ALA A 32 7.59 -16.67 -4.59
C ALA A 32 8.19 -17.04 -3.22
N GLY A 33 9.44 -16.62 -2.93
CA GLY A 33 10.11 -16.98 -1.66
C GLY A 33 10.36 -15.79 -0.72
N ARG A 34 10.42 -14.57 -1.26
CA ARG A 34 10.91 -13.38 -0.52
C ARG A 34 9.82 -12.62 0.19
N TYR A 35 8.60 -12.60 -0.38
CA TYR A 35 7.45 -11.96 0.22
C TYR A 35 7.06 -12.60 1.57
N LEU A 36 7.01 -13.93 1.63
CA LEU A 36 6.63 -14.70 2.83
C LEU A 36 7.52 -14.43 4.05
N SER A 37 8.84 -14.27 3.82
CA SER A 37 9.80 -14.05 4.91
C SER A 37 9.74 -12.64 5.49
N THR A 38 9.17 -11.69 4.74
CA THR A 38 9.20 -10.25 5.05
C THR A 38 8.08 -9.82 5.99
N PHE A 39 6.92 -10.46 5.91
CA PHE A 39 5.73 -10.12 6.69
C PHE A 39 5.29 -11.26 7.61
N LYS A 40 6.20 -12.13 8.02
CA LYS A 40 5.91 -13.18 9.00
C LYS A 40 5.28 -12.57 10.25
N GLY A 41 3.98 -12.81 10.40
CA GLY A 41 3.25 -12.46 11.60
C GLY A 41 3.80 -13.28 12.77
N ARG A 42 4.12 -12.64 13.90
CA ARG A 42 4.39 -13.30 15.18
C ARG A 42 3.07 -13.74 15.83
N GLY A 43 2.10 -14.22 15.06
CA GLY A 43 0.85 -14.74 15.58
C GLY A 43 0.96 -16.25 15.74
N MET A 44 1.21 -16.71 16.95
CA MET A 44 0.97 -18.12 17.29
C MET A 44 -0.51 -18.24 17.65
N THR A 45 -1.29 -18.89 16.80
CA THR A 45 -2.69 -19.20 17.10
C THR A 45 -2.75 -20.58 17.74
N PHE A 46 -3.37 -20.63 18.91
CA PHE A 46 -3.68 -21.88 19.57
C PHE A 46 -4.44 -22.80 18.61
N THR A 47 -3.91 -23.99 18.34
CA THR A 47 -4.51 -24.94 17.42
C THR A 47 -5.21 -26.06 18.16
N GLU A 48 -4.52 -26.67 19.12
CA GLU A 48 -5.01 -27.82 19.86
C GLU A 48 -4.20 -28.05 21.12
N VAL A 49 -4.72 -28.86 22.04
CA VAL A 49 -3.94 -29.47 23.10
C VAL A 49 -3.70 -30.93 22.76
N ARG A 50 -2.49 -31.39 22.92
CA ARG A 50 -2.14 -32.81 22.84
C ARG A 50 -1.41 -33.28 24.09
N GLU A 51 -1.37 -34.55 24.31
CA GLU A 51 -0.60 -35.14 25.39
C GLU A 51 0.89 -34.81 25.24
N TYR A 52 1.53 -34.50 26.37
CA TYR A 52 2.96 -34.21 26.46
C TYR A 52 3.79 -35.40 25.99
N GLN A 53 4.79 -35.17 25.20
CA GLN A 53 5.79 -36.15 24.80
C GLN A 53 7.18 -35.72 25.31
N PRO A 54 8.05 -36.69 25.71
CA PRO A 54 9.42 -36.33 26.07
C PRO A 54 10.12 -35.54 24.97
N GLY A 55 10.62 -34.34 25.33
CA GLY A 55 11.20 -33.39 24.39
C GLY A 55 10.36 -32.13 24.13
N ASP A 56 9.10 -32.10 24.57
CA ASP A 56 8.29 -30.89 24.50
C ASP A 56 8.75 -29.86 25.53
N GLU A 57 8.59 -28.58 25.19
CA GLU A 57 8.96 -27.49 26.06
C GLU A 57 7.97 -27.36 27.22
N VAL A 58 8.44 -27.51 28.47
CA VAL A 58 7.62 -27.50 29.66
C VAL A 58 6.77 -26.22 29.81
N ARG A 59 7.24 -25.08 29.25
CA ARG A 59 6.51 -23.82 29.24
C ARG A 59 5.22 -23.84 28.42
N THR A 60 5.06 -24.82 27.52
CA THR A 60 3.86 -24.99 26.70
C THR A 60 2.78 -25.84 27.36
N ILE A 61 3.02 -26.38 28.56
CA ILE A 61 2.03 -27.18 29.29
C ILE A 61 0.82 -26.33 29.65
N ASP A 62 -0.38 -26.83 29.31
CA ASP A 62 -1.65 -26.29 29.77
C ASP A 62 -2.05 -26.91 31.11
N TRP A 63 -1.70 -26.24 32.21
CA TRP A 63 -2.00 -26.72 33.56
C TRP A 63 -3.50 -26.88 33.81
N ASN A 64 -4.38 -26.14 33.15
CA ASN A 64 -5.83 -26.25 33.33
C ASN A 64 -6.38 -27.54 32.72
N VAL A 65 -5.90 -27.93 31.52
CA VAL A 65 -6.27 -29.19 30.86
C VAL A 65 -5.62 -30.36 31.57
N THR A 66 -4.34 -30.25 31.89
CA THR A 66 -3.57 -31.26 32.65
C THR A 66 -4.26 -31.64 33.97
N ALA A 67 -4.77 -30.65 34.73
CA ALA A 67 -5.49 -30.88 35.97
C ALA A 67 -6.83 -31.65 35.80
N ARG A 68 -7.43 -31.60 34.61
CA ARG A 68 -8.71 -32.28 34.31
C ARG A 68 -8.53 -33.68 33.70
N MET A 69 -7.41 -33.89 33.01
CA MET A 69 -7.17 -35.10 32.23
C MET A 69 -6.22 -36.09 32.88
N ASN A 70 -5.69 -35.79 34.09
CA ASN A 70 -4.73 -36.63 34.82
C ASN A 70 -3.44 -37.02 34.06
N ALA A 71 -3.16 -36.32 32.96
CA ALA A 71 -1.93 -36.48 32.19
C ALA A 71 -1.48 -35.07 31.73
N PRO A 72 -0.17 -34.82 31.58
CA PRO A 72 0.31 -33.52 31.13
C PRO A 72 -0.07 -33.27 29.65
N TYR A 73 -0.70 -32.12 29.37
CA TYR A 73 -1.09 -31.66 28.03
C TYR A 73 -0.34 -30.41 27.67
N VAL A 74 0.13 -30.34 26.42
CA VAL A 74 0.82 -29.17 25.85
C VAL A 74 -0.07 -28.43 24.85
N LYS A 75 -0.01 -27.10 24.90
CA LYS A 75 -0.62 -26.24 23.90
C LYS A 75 0.19 -26.30 22.63
N ARG A 76 -0.43 -26.73 21.54
CA ARG A 76 0.15 -26.63 20.22
C ARG A 76 -0.29 -25.33 19.56
N PHE A 77 0.69 -24.55 19.18
CA PHE A 77 0.45 -23.30 18.45
C PHE A 77 0.88 -23.50 17.02
N ALA A 78 -0.03 -23.23 16.08
CA ALA A 78 0.34 -23.09 14.67
C ALA A 78 0.71 -21.63 14.40
N GLU A 79 1.77 -21.41 13.66
CA GLU A 79 2.06 -20.09 13.13
C GLU A 79 0.92 -19.70 12.20
N GLU A 80 0.13 -18.65 12.56
CA GLU A 80 -0.95 -18.17 11.70
C GLU A 80 -0.32 -17.53 10.45
N ARG A 81 -0.29 -18.30 9.39
CA ARG A 81 0.38 -17.92 8.13
C ARG A 81 -0.46 -16.98 7.26
N GLU A 82 -1.73 -16.76 7.61
CA GLU A 82 -2.63 -15.94 6.81
C GLU A 82 -2.53 -14.46 7.19
N LEU A 83 -1.92 -13.66 6.33
CA LEU A 83 -1.86 -12.23 6.51
C LEU A 83 -3.12 -11.55 5.97
N THR A 84 -3.45 -10.41 6.58
CA THR A 84 -4.42 -9.47 6.02
C THR A 84 -3.65 -8.27 5.47
N ILE A 85 -3.85 -7.99 4.17
CA ILE A 85 -3.20 -6.90 3.47
C ILE A 85 -4.25 -5.89 3.06
N ILE A 86 -4.00 -4.62 3.34
CA ILE A 86 -4.84 -3.51 2.89
C ILE A 86 -4.01 -2.64 1.94
N LEU A 87 -4.52 -2.44 0.74
CA LEU A 87 -4.01 -1.45 -0.19
C LEU A 87 -4.79 -0.16 0.03
N ALA A 88 -4.18 0.82 0.68
CA ALA A 88 -4.74 2.17 0.84
C ALA A 88 -4.17 3.03 -0.27
N VAL A 89 -4.99 3.35 -1.27
CA VAL A 89 -4.55 4.00 -2.51
C VAL A 89 -5.21 5.36 -2.62
N ASP A 90 -4.39 6.35 -2.73
CA ASP A 90 -4.79 7.72 -3.05
C ASP A 90 -5.36 7.75 -4.47
N ASN A 91 -6.58 8.25 -4.59
CA ASN A 91 -7.33 8.39 -5.84
C ASN A 91 -7.59 9.87 -6.15
N SER A 92 -6.80 10.78 -5.58
CA SER A 92 -6.92 12.22 -5.84
C SER A 92 -6.50 12.58 -7.26
N ALA A 93 -6.88 13.77 -7.67
CA ALA A 93 -6.54 14.27 -9.01
C ALA A 93 -5.02 14.44 -9.18
N SER A 94 -4.28 14.75 -8.10
CA SER A 94 -2.82 14.90 -8.12
C SER A 94 -2.10 13.61 -8.58
N LEU A 95 -2.68 12.43 -8.33
CA LEU A 95 -2.11 11.17 -8.79
C LEU A 95 -2.30 10.90 -10.30
N LYS A 96 -3.14 11.67 -10.99
CA LYS A 96 -3.20 11.62 -12.48
C LYS A 96 -1.96 12.20 -13.13
N PHE A 97 -1.19 12.99 -12.38
CA PHE A 97 0.03 13.59 -12.90
C PHE A 97 1.06 12.52 -13.25
N GLY A 98 1.72 12.75 -14.38
CA GLY A 98 2.80 11.91 -14.85
C GLY A 98 3.32 12.43 -16.19
N THR A 99 4.61 12.71 -16.25
CA THR A 99 5.26 13.32 -17.42
C THR A 99 6.11 12.32 -18.19
N VAL A 100 6.44 11.19 -17.59
CA VAL A 100 7.30 10.16 -18.21
C VAL A 100 6.58 8.81 -18.20
N GLY A 101 6.01 8.47 -19.35
CA GLY A 101 5.43 7.15 -19.63
C GLY A 101 4.10 6.85 -18.95
N LYS A 102 4.00 6.94 -17.62
CA LYS A 102 2.79 6.60 -16.85
C LYS A 102 2.52 7.65 -15.78
N SER A 103 1.24 7.82 -15.43
CA SER A 103 0.85 8.62 -14.28
C SER A 103 1.20 7.92 -12.95
N LYS A 104 1.28 8.67 -11.87
CA LYS A 104 1.41 8.13 -10.50
C LYS A 104 0.28 7.15 -10.18
N HIS A 105 -0.95 7.43 -10.63
CA HIS A 105 -2.09 6.53 -10.47
C HIS A 105 -1.90 5.19 -11.20
N ALA A 106 -1.42 5.20 -12.44
CA ALA A 106 -1.13 3.97 -13.18
C ALA A 106 -0.02 3.14 -12.50
N LEU A 107 1.00 3.82 -11.95
CA LEU A 107 2.05 3.19 -11.17
C LEU A 107 1.49 2.55 -9.88
N ALA A 108 0.62 3.25 -9.14
CA ALA A 108 -0.06 2.72 -7.96
C ALA A 108 -0.91 1.47 -8.31
N ALA A 109 -1.64 1.52 -9.42
CA ALA A 109 -2.45 0.39 -9.88
C ALA A 109 -1.60 -0.84 -10.23
N GLU A 110 -0.46 -0.67 -10.92
CA GLU A 110 0.48 -1.78 -11.21
C GLU A 110 1.04 -2.40 -9.93
N LEU A 111 1.51 -1.57 -9.00
CA LEU A 111 2.08 -2.03 -7.73
C LEU A 111 1.04 -2.70 -6.84
N GLY A 112 -0.13 -2.09 -6.70
CA GLY A 112 -1.24 -2.66 -5.95
C GLY A 112 -1.68 -4.01 -6.52
N SER A 113 -1.70 -4.13 -7.85
CA SER A 113 -1.95 -5.39 -8.55
C SER A 113 -0.91 -6.45 -8.20
N LEU A 114 0.37 -6.07 -8.25
CA LEU A 114 1.49 -6.96 -7.94
C LEU A 114 1.37 -7.51 -6.51
N LEU A 115 1.10 -6.62 -5.55
CA LEU A 115 0.95 -7.00 -4.15
C LEU A 115 -0.32 -7.84 -3.91
N ALA A 116 -1.44 -7.51 -4.58
CA ALA A 116 -2.68 -8.29 -4.48
C ALA A 116 -2.49 -9.73 -4.99
N PHE A 117 -1.83 -9.92 -6.15
CA PHE A 117 -1.58 -11.27 -6.65
C PHE A 117 -0.51 -12.01 -5.86
N ALA A 118 0.50 -11.31 -5.32
CA ALA A 118 1.47 -11.90 -4.41
C ALA A 118 0.79 -12.41 -3.12
N ALA A 119 -0.11 -11.61 -2.56
CA ALA A 119 -0.93 -12.00 -1.41
C ALA A 119 -1.76 -13.26 -1.68
N LEU A 120 -2.49 -13.28 -2.81
CA LEU A 120 -3.31 -14.44 -3.18
C LEU A 120 -2.49 -15.71 -3.35
N ARG A 121 -1.30 -15.62 -3.95
CA ARG A 121 -0.41 -16.76 -4.11
C ARG A 121 0.00 -17.36 -2.77
N ASN A 122 0.11 -16.52 -1.75
CA ASN A 122 0.47 -16.93 -0.40
C ASN A 122 -0.75 -17.28 0.47
N SER A 123 -1.95 -17.33 -0.13
CA SER A 123 -3.22 -17.58 0.57
C SER A 123 -3.58 -16.49 1.58
N ASP A 124 -3.03 -15.27 1.42
CA ASP A 124 -3.33 -14.10 2.23
C ASP A 124 -4.62 -13.40 1.79
N LYS A 125 -5.24 -12.66 2.72
CA LYS A 125 -6.40 -11.81 2.43
C LYS A 125 -5.93 -10.44 1.92
N VAL A 126 -6.56 -9.94 0.87
CA VAL A 126 -6.32 -8.59 0.35
C VAL A 126 -7.59 -7.76 0.34
N GLY A 127 -7.51 -6.53 0.83
CA GLY A 127 -8.56 -5.52 0.79
C GLY A 127 -8.06 -4.24 0.14
N LEU A 128 -8.99 -3.32 -0.16
CA LEU A 128 -8.70 -2.05 -0.81
C LEU A 128 -9.41 -0.92 -0.08
N LEU A 129 -8.72 0.19 0.08
CA LEU A 129 -9.25 1.48 0.48
C LEU A 129 -8.82 2.50 -0.57
N LEU A 130 -9.75 3.00 -1.37
CA LEU A 130 -9.52 4.15 -2.25
C LEU A 130 -10.02 5.42 -1.57
N PHE A 131 -9.26 6.49 -1.65
CA PHE A 131 -9.58 7.75 -1.02
C PHE A 131 -9.07 8.94 -1.84
N GLY A 132 -9.81 10.03 -1.81
CA GLY A 132 -9.44 11.37 -2.26
C GLY A 132 -9.77 12.37 -1.16
N SER A 133 -10.68 13.31 -1.40
CA SER A 133 -11.22 14.22 -0.37
C SER A 133 -12.08 13.50 0.68
N ALA A 134 -12.48 12.26 0.40
CA ALA A 134 -13.17 11.35 1.31
C ALA A 134 -12.79 9.90 0.94
N VAL A 135 -13.38 8.93 1.66
CA VAL A 135 -13.26 7.52 1.29
C VAL A 135 -14.16 7.24 0.10
N ASP A 136 -13.58 7.00 -1.07
CA ASP A 136 -14.29 6.68 -2.31
C ASP A 136 -14.80 5.23 -2.31
N ARG A 137 -13.99 4.30 -1.83
CA ARG A 137 -14.29 2.88 -1.86
C ARG A 137 -13.57 2.11 -0.77
N TYR A 138 -14.29 1.23 -0.09
CA TYR A 138 -13.71 0.22 0.78
C TYR A 138 -14.13 -1.17 0.31
N VAL A 139 -13.16 -2.05 0.08
CA VAL A 139 -13.36 -3.46 -0.26
C VAL A 139 -12.76 -4.29 0.87
N PRO A 140 -13.57 -4.97 1.70
CA PRO A 140 -13.09 -5.76 2.82
C PRO A 140 -12.11 -6.86 2.38
N PRO A 141 -11.13 -7.23 3.24
CA PRO A 141 -10.14 -8.25 2.89
C PRO A 141 -10.76 -9.63 2.65
N ARG A 142 -10.47 -10.22 1.50
CA ARG A 142 -10.87 -11.60 1.15
C ARG A 142 -9.77 -12.27 0.33
N LYS A 143 -9.80 -13.62 0.27
CA LYS A 143 -8.85 -14.42 -0.50
C LYS A 143 -9.59 -15.16 -1.62
N ASN A 144 -9.63 -14.60 -2.79
CA ASN A 144 -9.92 -15.34 -4.03
C ASN A 144 -9.51 -14.50 -5.26
N ARG A 145 -9.34 -15.15 -6.39
CA ARG A 145 -8.91 -14.50 -7.63
C ARG A 145 -9.91 -13.46 -8.12
N LEU A 146 -11.20 -13.75 -8.06
CA LEU A 146 -12.25 -12.81 -8.49
C LEU A 146 -12.24 -11.53 -7.64
N HIS A 147 -11.96 -11.68 -6.35
CA HIS A 147 -11.83 -10.56 -5.44
C HIS A 147 -10.62 -9.65 -5.78
N ALA A 148 -9.46 -10.23 -6.09
CA ALA A 148 -8.32 -9.44 -6.54
C ALA A 148 -8.58 -8.74 -7.88
N LEU A 149 -9.23 -9.41 -8.82
CA LEU A 149 -9.63 -8.79 -10.09
C LEU A 149 -10.61 -7.63 -9.87
N ARG A 150 -11.53 -7.75 -8.88
CA ARG A 150 -12.40 -6.64 -8.46
C ARG A 150 -11.57 -5.48 -7.92
N ILE A 151 -10.60 -5.74 -7.05
CA ILE A 151 -9.70 -4.71 -6.52
C ILE A 151 -8.97 -3.99 -7.66
N LEU A 152 -8.41 -4.74 -8.61
CA LEU A 152 -7.77 -4.17 -9.79
C LEU A 152 -8.72 -3.29 -10.60
N ARG A 153 -9.91 -3.79 -10.86
CA ARG A 153 -10.93 -3.04 -11.58
C ARG A 153 -11.25 -1.73 -10.87
N ASP A 154 -11.51 -1.81 -9.56
CA ASP A 154 -11.90 -0.64 -8.78
C ASP A 154 -10.76 0.41 -8.76
N MET A 155 -9.48 -0.01 -8.69
CA MET A 155 -8.32 0.88 -8.80
C MET A 155 -8.17 1.55 -10.17
N LEU A 156 -8.55 0.88 -11.27
CA LEU A 156 -8.36 1.40 -12.63
C LEU A 156 -9.55 2.22 -13.15
N VAL A 157 -10.75 1.93 -12.65
CA VAL A 157 -12.01 2.47 -13.23
C VAL A 157 -12.59 3.60 -12.39
N LEU A 158 -12.38 3.60 -11.07
CA LEU A 158 -12.88 4.67 -10.23
C LEU A 158 -12.19 5.99 -10.58
N LYS A 159 -13.01 6.92 -11.09
CA LYS A 159 -12.53 8.27 -11.37
C LYS A 159 -12.25 8.98 -10.04
N PRO A 160 -11.18 9.77 -9.98
CA PRO A 160 -10.95 10.64 -8.83
C PRO A 160 -12.16 11.54 -8.57
N GLY A 161 -12.50 11.70 -7.30
CA GLY A 161 -13.45 12.71 -6.85
C GLY A 161 -12.91 14.13 -7.11
N ALA A 162 -13.78 15.12 -7.06
CA ALA A 162 -13.36 16.51 -7.01
C ALA A 162 -12.89 16.86 -5.59
N GLY A 163 -11.92 17.76 -5.48
CA GLY A 163 -11.36 18.23 -4.21
C GLY A 163 -10.00 17.63 -3.89
N GLY A 164 -9.43 18.04 -2.77
CA GLY A 164 -8.11 17.64 -2.30
C GLY A 164 -8.00 16.20 -1.81
N THR A 165 -6.96 15.93 -1.04
CA THR A 165 -6.68 14.61 -0.47
C THR A 165 -6.83 14.63 1.05
N ASP A 166 -7.76 13.83 1.61
CA ASP A 166 -7.89 13.59 3.06
C ASP A 166 -7.32 12.23 3.46
N LEU A 167 -5.99 12.14 3.45
CA LEU A 167 -5.28 10.96 3.93
C LEU A 167 -5.54 10.70 5.42
N GLY A 168 -5.68 11.76 6.23
CA GLY A 168 -5.97 11.64 7.66
C GLY A 168 -7.30 10.95 7.93
N GLY A 169 -8.38 11.42 7.29
CA GLY A 169 -9.71 10.83 7.38
C GLY A 169 -9.77 9.40 6.85
N ALA A 170 -9.07 9.11 5.74
CA ALA A 170 -8.98 7.75 5.18
C ALA A 170 -8.33 6.77 6.17
N LEU A 171 -7.22 7.16 6.81
CA LEU A 171 -6.55 6.35 7.81
C LEU A 171 -7.39 6.20 9.09
N ALA A 172 -8.12 7.23 9.51
CA ALA A 172 -9.06 7.15 10.63
C ALA A 172 -10.19 6.16 10.34
N PHE A 173 -10.74 6.20 9.11
CA PHE A 173 -11.73 5.23 8.65
C PHE A 173 -11.15 3.80 8.69
N LEU A 174 -9.96 3.59 8.12
CA LEU A 174 -9.29 2.30 8.12
C LEU A 174 -9.13 1.75 9.53
N ASN A 175 -8.64 2.56 10.47
CA ASN A 175 -8.45 2.18 11.86
C ASN A 175 -9.75 1.79 12.57
N ARG A 176 -10.91 2.29 12.13
CA ARG A 176 -12.22 1.95 12.65
C ARG A 176 -12.73 0.61 12.11
N VAL A 177 -12.56 0.36 10.81
CA VAL A 177 -13.11 -0.85 10.15
C VAL A 177 -12.17 -2.05 10.25
N GLN A 178 -10.86 -1.85 10.24
CA GLN A 178 -9.85 -2.90 10.35
C GLN A 178 -9.36 -3.00 11.79
N ARG A 179 -10.04 -3.85 12.59
CA ARG A 179 -9.69 -4.01 14.01
C ARG A 179 -8.51 -4.95 14.26
N LYS A 180 -8.39 -6.00 13.43
CA LYS A 180 -7.26 -6.95 13.50
C LYS A 180 -6.02 -6.35 12.87
N LYS A 181 -4.83 -6.73 13.38
CA LYS A 181 -3.55 -6.32 12.80
C LYS A 181 -3.50 -6.70 11.32
N ALA A 182 -3.03 -5.79 10.49
CA ALA A 182 -2.89 -5.97 9.05
C ALA A 182 -1.56 -5.39 8.58
N VAL A 183 -1.13 -5.76 7.37
CA VAL A 183 -0.11 -5.04 6.62
C VAL A 183 -0.83 -4.00 5.78
N VAL A 184 -0.48 -2.73 5.95
CA VAL A 184 -1.11 -1.62 5.24
C VAL A 184 -0.10 -0.98 4.29
N PHE A 185 -0.34 -1.07 3.00
CA PHE A 185 0.43 -0.37 1.98
C PHE A 185 -0.29 0.90 1.59
N VAL A 186 0.30 2.05 1.91
CA VAL A 186 -0.27 3.37 1.60
C VAL A 186 0.42 3.92 0.36
N PHE A 187 -0.33 4.07 -0.74
CA PHE A 187 0.13 4.63 -2.01
C PHE A 187 -0.36 6.07 -2.12
N SER A 188 0.54 7.03 -2.04
CA SER A 188 0.25 8.47 -2.17
C SER A 188 1.55 9.22 -2.48
N ASP A 189 1.45 10.48 -2.89
CA ASP A 189 2.58 11.41 -2.91
C ASP A 189 2.82 12.04 -1.53
N PHE A 190 1.86 11.86 -0.59
CA PHE A 190 1.90 12.42 0.77
C PHE A 190 2.05 13.93 0.80
N LEU A 191 1.46 14.64 -0.17
CA LEU A 191 1.42 16.09 -0.20
C LEU A 191 0.23 16.66 0.59
N ALA A 192 -0.70 15.80 1.03
CA ALA A 192 -1.80 16.17 1.92
C ALA A 192 -1.31 16.74 3.25
N GLU A 193 -2.19 17.46 3.93
CA GLU A 193 -1.91 18.03 5.25
C GLU A 193 -2.59 17.23 6.38
N ASN A 194 -2.13 17.42 7.60
CA ASN A 194 -2.77 16.95 8.84
C ASN A 194 -2.97 15.42 8.97
N TYR A 195 -2.22 14.60 8.24
CA TYR A 195 -2.31 13.14 8.29
C TYR A 195 -1.39 12.49 9.35
N GLU A 196 -0.42 13.20 9.90
CA GLU A 196 0.68 12.66 10.72
C GLU A 196 0.16 11.92 11.95
N LYS A 197 -0.86 12.49 12.63
CA LYS A 197 -1.48 11.88 13.81
C LYS A 197 -2.11 10.53 13.49
N GLN A 198 -2.90 10.48 12.42
CA GLN A 198 -3.60 9.25 12.03
C GLN A 198 -2.64 8.20 11.46
N LEU A 199 -1.62 8.65 10.72
CA LEU A 199 -0.55 7.77 10.24
C LEU A 199 0.20 7.13 11.41
N GLY A 200 0.49 7.88 12.46
CA GLY A 200 1.09 7.37 13.69
C GLY A 200 0.20 6.37 14.44
N VAL A 201 -1.13 6.57 14.44
CA VAL A 201 -2.08 5.59 14.98
C VAL A 201 -2.08 4.31 14.14
N THR A 202 -2.11 4.44 12.82
CA THR A 202 -2.11 3.31 11.88
C THR A 202 -0.82 2.50 12.02
N GLN A 203 0.34 3.16 12.10
CA GLN A 203 1.65 2.52 12.29
C GLN A 203 1.75 1.71 13.58
N ARG A 204 1.14 2.19 14.67
CA ARG A 204 1.11 1.44 15.95
C ARG A 204 0.19 0.23 15.93
N ARG A 205 -0.91 0.29 15.17
CA ARG A 205 -1.94 -0.76 15.11
C ARG A 205 -1.66 -1.80 14.04
N HIS A 206 -1.05 -1.38 12.95
CA HIS A 206 -0.81 -2.18 11.77
C HIS A 206 0.67 -2.11 11.38
N ASP A 207 1.09 -3.00 10.52
CA ASP A 207 2.39 -2.96 9.89
C ASP A 207 2.27 -2.09 8.62
N THR A 208 2.68 -0.82 8.70
CA THR A 208 2.41 0.16 7.64
C THR A 208 3.65 0.46 6.82
N VAL A 209 3.53 0.42 5.51
CA VAL A 209 4.57 0.76 4.55
C VAL A 209 4.08 1.89 3.64
N ALA A 210 4.84 2.97 3.57
CA ALA A 210 4.55 4.08 2.67
C ALA A 210 5.17 3.84 1.29
N PHE A 211 4.35 3.83 0.25
CA PHE A 211 4.75 3.91 -1.16
C PHE A 211 4.59 5.35 -1.62
N VAL A 212 5.71 6.07 -1.63
CA VAL A 212 5.76 7.46 -2.05
C VAL A 212 5.90 7.51 -3.56
N LEU A 213 4.88 8.05 -4.23
CA LEU A 213 4.81 8.15 -5.69
C LEU A 213 5.17 9.56 -6.11
N GLU A 214 6.21 9.69 -6.90
CA GLU A 214 6.75 10.98 -7.36
C GLU A 214 6.87 11.03 -8.88
N ASP A 215 6.81 12.23 -9.44
CA ASP A 215 7.18 12.48 -10.84
C ASP A 215 8.38 13.44 -10.88
N PRO A 216 9.37 13.21 -11.76
CA PRO A 216 10.55 14.06 -11.83
C PRO A 216 10.21 15.55 -12.08
N ARG A 217 9.12 15.84 -12.80
CA ARG A 217 8.70 17.22 -13.09
C ARG A 217 8.05 17.95 -11.92
N GLU A 218 7.62 17.23 -10.88
CA GLU A 218 7.22 17.86 -9.61
C GLU A 218 8.43 18.45 -8.88
N ARG A 219 9.61 17.87 -9.09
CA ARG A 219 10.87 18.31 -8.47
C ARG A 219 11.59 19.34 -9.32
N GLU A 220 11.68 19.09 -10.62
CA GLU A 220 12.49 19.85 -11.55
C GLU A 220 11.65 20.28 -12.76
N LEU A 221 11.28 21.56 -12.78
CA LEU A 221 10.60 22.12 -13.94
C LEU A 221 11.60 22.30 -15.08
N PRO A 222 11.21 22.00 -16.34
CA PRO A 222 12.08 22.20 -17.48
C PRO A 222 12.28 23.71 -17.76
N PRO A 223 13.48 24.14 -18.11
CA PRO A 223 13.74 25.53 -18.52
C PRO A 223 13.22 25.76 -19.95
N SER A 224 11.92 25.88 -20.11
CA SER A 224 11.25 25.94 -21.44
C SER A 224 10.58 27.29 -21.72
N GLY A 225 10.86 28.33 -20.90
CA GLY A 225 10.19 29.62 -21.01
C GLY A 225 8.83 29.62 -20.30
N TRP A 226 7.82 30.18 -20.93
CA TRP A 226 6.50 30.28 -20.32
C TRP A 226 5.79 28.93 -20.29
N LEU A 227 5.45 28.45 -19.10
CA LEU A 227 4.66 27.25 -18.88
C LEU A 227 3.32 27.59 -18.24
N ARG A 228 2.25 27.01 -18.77
CA ARG A 228 0.94 27.03 -18.15
C ARG A 228 0.80 25.79 -17.28
N LEU A 229 0.63 25.98 -16.00
CA LEU A 229 0.38 24.93 -15.01
C LEU A 229 -1.08 24.95 -14.60
N GLU A 230 -1.63 23.81 -14.32
CA GLU A 230 -2.97 23.63 -13.77
C GLU A 230 -2.87 22.83 -12.49
N ASP A 231 -3.46 23.33 -11.43
CA ASP A 231 -3.67 22.56 -10.21
C ASP A 231 -4.78 21.55 -10.47
N LEU A 232 -4.42 20.26 -10.44
CA LEU A 232 -5.35 19.18 -10.77
C LEU A 232 -6.47 19.01 -9.74
N GLU A 233 -6.33 19.56 -8.53
CA GLU A 233 -7.33 19.46 -7.46
C GLU A 233 -8.32 20.63 -7.49
N THR A 234 -7.84 21.83 -7.74
CA THR A 234 -8.68 23.04 -7.77
C THR A 234 -9.09 23.47 -9.18
N GLY A 235 -8.35 23.02 -10.20
CA GLY A 235 -8.51 23.48 -11.59
C GLY A 235 -7.96 24.88 -11.84
N GLU A 236 -7.32 25.51 -10.85
CA GLU A 236 -6.70 26.81 -11.02
C GLU A 236 -5.52 26.75 -11.97
N GLN A 237 -5.45 27.71 -12.87
CA GLN A 237 -4.38 27.81 -13.85
C GLN A 237 -3.47 28.97 -13.55
N MET A 238 -2.17 28.74 -13.60
CA MET A 238 -1.16 29.76 -13.47
C MET A 238 -0.13 29.68 -14.59
N THR A 239 0.35 30.80 -15.04
CA THR A 239 1.44 30.88 -16.02
C THR A 239 2.72 31.29 -15.27
N ILE A 240 3.76 30.51 -15.45
CA ILE A 240 5.08 30.75 -14.83
C ILE A 240 6.15 30.85 -15.91
N ASP A 241 7.14 31.69 -15.69
CA ASP A 241 8.32 31.78 -16.55
C ASP A 241 9.43 30.86 -16.02
N THR A 242 9.59 29.70 -16.63
CA THR A 242 10.65 28.75 -16.29
C THR A 242 11.98 29.10 -16.98
N GLY A 243 12.04 30.12 -17.82
CA GLY A 243 13.28 30.71 -18.30
C GLY A 243 13.99 31.55 -17.22
N ASN A 244 13.27 31.94 -16.16
CA ASN A 244 13.85 32.70 -15.04
C ASN A 244 14.49 31.75 -14.00
N PRO A 245 15.83 31.79 -13.82
CA PRO A 245 16.53 30.92 -12.87
C PRO A 245 16.09 31.11 -11.41
N ALA A 246 15.72 32.33 -11.01
CA ALA A 246 15.23 32.61 -9.65
C ALA A 246 13.91 31.90 -9.37
N MET A 247 13.02 31.82 -10.36
CA MET A 247 11.76 31.07 -10.26
C MET A 247 12.02 29.56 -10.11
N LEU A 248 12.88 28.98 -10.93
CA LEU A 248 13.27 27.57 -10.83
C LEU A 248 13.88 27.25 -9.47
N THR A 249 14.80 28.10 -8.98
CA THR A 249 15.42 27.96 -7.65
C THR A 249 14.38 28.00 -6.55
N ARG A 250 13.44 28.96 -6.60
CA ARG A 250 12.35 29.07 -5.61
C ARG A 250 11.47 27.84 -5.60
N HIS A 251 11.09 27.32 -6.77
CA HIS A 251 10.31 26.10 -6.89
C HIS A 251 11.06 24.91 -6.26
N ALA A 252 12.34 24.69 -6.62
CA ALA A 252 13.16 23.63 -6.10
C ALA A 252 13.26 23.66 -4.56
N VAL A 253 13.48 24.86 -3.98
CA VAL A 253 13.55 25.05 -2.52
C VAL A 253 12.21 24.70 -1.85
N LEU A 254 11.07 25.15 -2.40
CA LEU A 254 9.74 24.85 -1.84
C LEU A 254 9.44 23.35 -1.89
N THR A 255 9.74 22.71 -3.01
CA THR A 255 9.55 21.28 -3.19
C THR A 255 10.45 20.47 -2.26
N ALA A 256 11.72 20.86 -2.11
CA ALA A 256 12.65 20.22 -1.17
C ALA A 256 12.12 20.29 0.28
N LYS A 257 11.66 21.47 0.74
CA LYS A 257 11.08 21.65 2.08
C LYS A 257 9.86 20.76 2.33
N ARG A 258 8.96 20.61 1.33
CA ARG A 258 7.80 19.70 1.45
C ARG A 258 8.24 18.26 1.63
N ARG A 259 9.22 17.81 0.84
CA ARG A 259 9.80 16.46 0.92
C ARG A 259 10.49 16.22 2.26
N GLU A 260 11.30 17.16 2.73
CA GLU A 260 11.95 17.09 4.04
C GLU A 260 10.95 16.97 5.18
N ARG A 261 9.87 17.77 5.15
CA ARG A 261 8.78 17.69 6.15
C ARG A 261 8.13 16.31 6.15
N ARG A 262 7.76 15.78 4.99
CA ARG A 262 7.21 14.44 4.82
C ARG A 262 8.16 13.38 5.36
N ASP A 263 9.43 13.43 4.96
CA ASP A 263 10.45 12.46 5.33
C ASP A 263 10.76 12.51 6.84
N ALA A 264 10.69 13.69 7.46
CA ALA A 264 10.80 13.85 8.91
C ALA A 264 9.63 13.14 9.65
N VAL A 265 8.41 13.19 9.11
CA VAL A 265 7.27 12.44 9.65
C VAL A 265 7.53 10.94 9.61
N PHE A 266 7.96 10.40 8.48
CA PHE A 266 8.26 8.98 8.34
C PHE A 266 9.38 8.53 9.28
N LYS A 267 10.45 9.32 9.38
CA LYS A 267 11.57 9.06 10.30
C LYS A 267 11.10 9.04 11.77
N LYS A 268 10.30 10.03 12.16
CA LYS A 268 9.74 10.13 13.52
C LYS A 268 8.87 8.93 13.87
N LEU A 269 8.12 8.40 12.90
CA LEU A 269 7.23 7.25 13.09
C LEU A 269 7.95 5.90 12.92
N GLY A 270 9.23 5.88 12.53
CA GLY A 270 9.97 4.65 12.25
C GLY A 270 9.34 3.83 11.11
N MET A 271 8.74 4.51 10.13
CA MET A 271 8.03 3.86 9.03
C MET A 271 8.98 3.31 7.98
N ASP A 272 8.61 2.18 7.42
CA ASP A 272 9.21 1.69 6.19
C ASP A 272 8.66 2.48 4.99
N VAL A 273 9.56 2.93 4.12
CA VAL A 273 9.23 3.81 2.98
C VAL A 273 9.87 3.27 1.71
N ILE A 274 9.07 3.20 0.65
CA ILE A 274 9.54 2.91 -0.71
C ILE A 274 9.24 4.14 -1.57
N ARG A 275 10.28 4.76 -2.15
CA ARG A 275 10.13 5.89 -3.07
C ARG A 275 10.18 5.37 -4.49
N LEU A 276 9.19 5.75 -5.28
CA LEU A 276 9.04 5.31 -6.66
C LEU A 276 8.73 6.51 -7.54
N GLU A 277 9.44 6.58 -8.64
CA GLU A 277 9.34 7.67 -9.59
C GLU A 277 8.72 7.18 -10.90
N THR A 278 7.83 7.98 -11.49
CA THR A 278 7.25 7.68 -12.81
C THR A 278 8.37 7.57 -13.87
N GLY A 279 8.19 6.67 -14.82
CA GLY A 279 9.20 6.41 -15.85
C GLY A 279 10.37 5.54 -15.40
N GLN A 280 10.55 5.28 -14.10
CA GLN A 280 11.63 4.44 -13.59
C GLN A 280 11.18 2.99 -13.33
N PRO A 281 12.09 2.00 -13.45
CA PRO A 281 11.81 0.62 -13.10
C PRO A 281 11.62 0.45 -11.60
N TYR A 282 10.41 0.09 -11.17
CA TYR A 282 10.06 -0.08 -9.76
C TYR A 282 10.43 -1.44 -9.14
N ILE A 283 10.75 -2.44 -9.97
CA ILE A 283 11.02 -3.82 -9.50
C ILE A 283 12.24 -3.87 -8.57
N ARG A 284 13.35 -3.23 -8.97
CA ARG A 284 14.59 -3.25 -8.17
C ARG A 284 14.41 -2.59 -6.79
N PRO A 285 13.85 -1.37 -6.67
CA PRO A 285 13.55 -0.77 -5.36
C PRO A 285 12.65 -1.64 -4.49
N LEU A 286 11.63 -2.23 -5.08
CA LEU A 286 10.68 -3.09 -4.36
C LEU A 286 11.36 -4.37 -3.83
N MET A 287 12.18 -5.01 -4.65
CA MET A 287 12.93 -6.22 -4.24
C MET A 287 13.94 -5.90 -3.16
N ALA A 288 14.71 -4.81 -3.31
CA ALA A 288 15.68 -4.36 -2.31
C ALA A 288 15.00 -4.08 -0.96
N PHE A 289 13.81 -3.48 -0.97
CA PHE A 289 13.02 -3.27 0.22
C PHE A 289 12.63 -4.58 0.91
N PHE A 290 12.07 -5.55 0.18
CA PHE A 290 11.70 -6.83 0.77
C PHE A 290 12.90 -7.60 1.31
N GLU A 291 14.05 -7.57 0.63
CA GLU A 291 15.28 -8.20 1.09
C GLU A 291 15.82 -7.54 2.37
N ALA A 292 15.89 -6.21 2.39
CA ALA A 292 16.35 -5.47 3.57
C ALA A 292 15.46 -5.72 4.78
N ARG A 293 14.13 -5.77 4.54
CA ARG A 293 13.17 -6.03 5.61
C ARG A 293 13.24 -7.49 6.10
N ALA A 294 13.38 -8.47 5.22
CA ALA A 294 13.53 -9.88 5.58
C ALA A 294 14.76 -10.13 6.46
N ARG A 295 15.85 -9.36 6.27
CA ARG A 295 17.06 -9.43 7.11
C ARG A 295 16.85 -8.91 8.52
N ARG A 296 15.93 -7.94 8.74
CA ARG A 296 15.64 -7.39 10.07
C ARG A 296 14.85 -8.37 10.96
N PHE A 297 14.20 -9.36 10.37
CA PHE A 297 13.35 -10.33 11.09
C PHE A 297 13.99 -11.73 11.18
N ARG A 298 15.23 -11.88 10.71
CA ARG A 298 16.09 -13.03 10.99
C ARG A 298 16.92 -12.77 12.23
#